data_324313fdfb19d20c422f3ab5ca060f0c
#
_entry.id   324313fdfb19d20c422f3ab5ca060f0c
#
_cell.length_a   1.000
_cell.length_b   1.000
_cell.length_c   1.000
_cell.angle_alpha   90.00
_cell.angle_beta   90.00
_cell.angle_gamma   90.00
#
_symmetry.space_group_name_H-M   'P 1'
#
loop_
_entity.id
_entity.type
_entity.pdbx_description
1 polymer ?
#
loop_
_entity_poly.entity_id
_entity_poly.type
_entity_poly.pdbx_seq_one_letter_code
_entity_poly.pdbx_strand_id
1 'polypeptide(L)'
;MKKSIFLSDISSIESQKGTNHVSIIQYDSDVASVNAKIELRQNLFSFLLEGQKSVQYAGTHAKINPNEFLLLSAGNCLMSEKIAAPGGRYRSMLFFCDNKLLSDFFIRHPKVLEDSTSNNKEDPFLVFEKDAFLINFIESLGFMLATSQPLSAELQKVKLEELLLYLSERYPDKIKRLRHSSYKADDDLLIRQAITANIYNSVTVEELAFLCHMSLSTFKRRFAKIYSISPNKWLIERRMQIAAQLLKHGECKASDLYLELGYENLSSFIQSFKQVYGVTPKQYQLSN
;
A
#
# COMPACT_ATOMS: atom_id res chain seq x y z
N MET A 1 -29.22 -9.79 -3.11
CA MET A 1 -28.43 -8.69 -3.72
C MET A 1 -27.15 -8.52 -2.92
N LYS A 2 -25.98 -8.87 -3.44
CA LYS A 2 -24.69 -8.58 -2.80
C LYS A 2 -24.47 -7.06 -2.89
N LYS A 3 -24.35 -6.38 -1.76
CA LYS A 3 -24.03 -4.96 -1.69
C LYS A 3 -22.62 -4.78 -2.23
N SER A 4 -22.43 -4.02 -3.32
CA SER A 4 -21.11 -3.61 -3.76
C SER A 4 -20.50 -2.75 -2.67
N ILE A 5 -19.37 -3.20 -2.12
CA ILE A 5 -18.62 -2.47 -1.10
C ILE A 5 -17.56 -1.68 -1.86
N PHE A 6 -17.51 -0.37 -1.70
CA PHE A 6 -16.45 0.46 -2.27
C PHE A 6 -15.22 0.45 -1.37
N LEU A 7 -14.05 0.68 -1.96
CA LEU A 7 -12.78 0.75 -1.22
C LEU A 7 -12.85 1.78 -0.06
N SER A 8 -13.57 2.89 -0.28
CA SER A 8 -13.86 3.91 0.73
C SER A 8 -14.68 3.40 1.91
N ASP A 9 -15.45 2.31 1.73
CA ASP A 9 -16.31 1.74 2.76
C ASP A 9 -15.57 0.79 3.70
N ILE A 10 -14.32 0.43 3.38
CA ILE A 10 -13.49 -0.45 4.21
C ILE A 10 -13.35 0.15 5.62
N SER A 11 -13.07 1.44 5.73
CA SER A 11 -12.99 2.15 7.02
C SER A 11 -14.34 2.16 7.78
N SER A 12 -15.47 2.14 7.08
CA SER A 12 -16.80 2.10 7.70
C SER A 12 -17.18 0.69 8.20
N ILE A 13 -16.68 -0.36 7.54
CA ILE A 13 -16.88 -1.76 7.93
C ILE A 13 -16.14 -2.07 9.23
N GLU A 14 -14.93 -1.55 9.40
CA GLU A 14 -14.15 -1.66 10.65
C GLU A 14 -14.84 -0.95 11.83
N SER A 15 -15.61 0.11 11.58
CA SER A 15 -16.22 0.94 12.64
C SER A 15 -17.39 0.28 13.37
N GLN A 16 -17.94 -0.80 12.85
CA GLN A 16 -19.18 -1.39 13.38
C GLN A 16 -18.99 -2.44 14.48
N LYS A 17 -17.73 -2.82 14.84
CA LYS A 17 -17.49 -3.92 15.79
C LYS A 17 -16.39 -3.58 16.79
N GLY A 18 -16.62 -3.92 18.05
CA GLY A 18 -15.74 -3.64 19.20
C GLY A 18 -14.35 -4.32 19.13
N THR A 19 -13.51 -4.04 20.12
CA THR A 19 -12.18 -4.62 20.30
C THR A 19 -12.21 -6.16 20.40
N ASN A 20 -11.18 -6.83 19.88
CA ASN A 20 -11.00 -8.29 19.88
C ASN A 20 -11.76 -9.02 18.76
N HIS A 21 -11.84 -8.42 17.59
CA HIS A 21 -12.66 -8.90 16.48
C HIS A 21 -11.82 -9.30 15.26
N VAL A 22 -12.19 -10.44 14.68
CA VAL A 22 -11.82 -10.87 13.34
C VAL A 22 -12.98 -10.60 12.40
N SER A 23 -12.71 -10.16 11.19
CA SER A 23 -13.75 -10.02 10.17
C SER A 23 -13.21 -10.44 8.80
N ILE A 24 -14.00 -11.25 8.09
CA ILE A 24 -13.66 -11.79 6.77
C ILE A 24 -14.71 -11.31 5.78
N ILE A 25 -14.25 -10.70 4.68
CA ILE A 25 -15.12 -10.08 3.69
C ILE A 25 -14.63 -10.46 2.29
N GLN A 26 -15.55 -10.87 1.43
CA GLN A 26 -15.30 -10.96 0.00
C GLN A 26 -15.58 -9.60 -0.64
N TYR A 27 -14.57 -9.02 -1.26
CA TYR A 27 -14.64 -7.75 -1.96
C TYR A 27 -14.56 -7.98 -3.46
N ASP A 28 -15.47 -7.33 -4.19
CA ASP A 28 -15.63 -7.48 -5.63
C ASP A 28 -15.97 -6.10 -6.22
N SER A 29 -15.25 -5.68 -7.28
CA SER A 29 -15.44 -4.39 -7.94
C SER A 29 -15.26 -4.53 -9.45
N ASP A 30 -16.10 -3.86 -10.19
CA ASP A 30 -16.01 -3.66 -11.64
C ASP A 30 -15.41 -2.29 -12.00
N VAL A 31 -15.06 -1.49 -11.00
CA VAL A 31 -14.48 -0.15 -11.14
C VAL A 31 -13.04 -0.15 -10.63
N ALA A 32 -12.11 0.29 -11.48
CA ALA A 32 -10.74 0.53 -11.06
C ALA A 32 -10.65 1.75 -10.13
N SER A 33 -9.73 1.70 -9.18
CA SER A 33 -9.42 2.84 -8.30
C SER A 33 -7.94 3.21 -8.38
N VAL A 34 -7.63 4.49 -8.21
CA VAL A 34 -6.24 4.99 -8.22
C VAL A 34 -6.04 5.84 -6.97
N ASN A 35 -4.99 5.54 -6.22
CA ASN A 35 -4.56 6.27 -5.04
C ASN A 35 -5.68 6.54 -4.02
N ALA A 36 -6.61 5.59 -3.85
CA ALA A 36 -7.65 5.69 -2.84
C ALA A 36 -7.00 5.81 -1.44
N LYS A 37 -7.36 6.83 -0.69
CA LYS A 37 -6.89 7.06 0.69
C LYS A 37 -7.58 6.11 1.63
N ILE A 38 -6.83 5.18 2.20
CA ILE A 38 -7.34 4.16 3.12
C ILE A 38 -6.69 4.34 4.48
N GLU A 39 -7.50 4.51 5.51
CA GLU A 39 -7.10 4.45 6.91
C GLU A 39 -7.46 3.07 7.45
N LEU A 40 -6.46 2.20 7.62
CA LEU A 40 -6.64 0.89 8.24
C LEU A 40 -6.54 1.04 9.77
N ARG A 41 -7.61 0.70 10.46
CA ARG A 41 -7.64 0.67 11.94
C ARG A 41 -7.19 -0.67 12.50
N GLN A 42 -7.20 -1.70 11.66
CA GLN A 42 -6.80 -3.06 11.98
C GLN A 42 -5.80 -3.56 10.95
N ASN A 43 -5.08 -4.63 11.28
CA ASN A 43 -4.23 -5.31 10.31
C ASN A 43 -5.11 -6.05 9.30
N LEU A 44 -4.66 -6.10 8.06
CA LEU A 44 -5.41 -6.65 6.94
C LEU A 44 -4.58 -7.67 6.16
N PHE A 45 -5.01 -8.93 6.14
CA PHE A 45 -4.59 -9.88 5.12
C PHE A 45 -5.45 -9.67 3.88
N SER A 46 -4.84 -9.24 2.79
CA SER A 46 -5.52 -8.97 1.51
C SER A 46 -5.11 -10.01 0.48
N PHE A 47 -5.93 -11.02 0.29
CA PHE A 47 -5.75 -12.09 -0.70
C PHE A 47 -6.34 -11.65 -2.03
N LEU A 48 -5.50 -11.25 -2.98
CA LEU A 48 -5.94 -10.89 -4.31
C LEU A 48 -6.33 -12.14 -5.10
N LEU A 49 -7.56 -12.18 -5.63
CA LEU A 49 -8.08 -13.32 -6.38
C LEU A 49 -8.09 -13.03 -7.89
N GLU A 50 -8.39 -11.79 -8.27
CA GLU A 50 -8.45 -11.35 -9.67
C GLU A 50 -8.09 -9.85 -9.77
N GLY A 51 -7.40 -9.46 -10.83
CA GLY A 51 -6.96 -8.08 -11.04
C GLY A 51 -5.52 -7.83 -10.59
N GLN A 52 -5.21 -6.59 -10.30
CA GLN A 52 -3.92 -6.15 -9.75
C GLN A 52 -4.16 -5.16 -8.62
N LYS A 53 -3.32 -5.21 -7.60
CA LYS A 53 -3.35 -4.28 -6.47
C LYS A 53 -1.98 -3.63 -6.29
N SER A 54 -1.99 -2.31 -6.04
CA SER A 54 -0.81 -1.62 -5.52
C SER A 54 -1.15 -0.90 -4.22
N VAL A 55 -0.19 -0.90 -3.31
CA VAL A 55 -0.30 -0.24 -2.00
C VAL A 55 0.92 0.63 -1.78
N GLN A 56 0.72 1.84 -1.29
CA GLN A 56 1.78 2.80 -0.97
C GLN A 56 1.64 3.24 0.47
N TYR A 57 2.73 3.16 1.21
CA TYR A 57 2.94 3.75 2.53
C TYR A 57 3.98 4.86 2.45
N ALA A 58 4.22 5.58 3.56
CA ALA A 58 5.16 6.68 3.57
C ALA A 58 6.57 6.30 3.09
N GLY A 59 7.08 5.14 3.48
CA GLY A 59 8.45 4.72 3.18
C GLY A 59 8.62 3.64 2.12
N THR A 60 7.52 3.07 1.59
CA THR A 60 7.60 1.90 0.71
C THR A 60 6.31 1.68 -0.09
N HIS A 61 6.40 0.90 -1.15
CA HIS A 61 5.25 0.51 -1.97
C HIS A 61 5.37 -0.95 -2.43
N ALA A 62 4.24 -1.56 -2.76
CA ALA A 62 4.18 -2.88 -3.39
C ALA A 62 3.13 -2.93 -4.49
N LYS A 63 3.40 -3.74 -5.50
CA LYS A 63 2.42 -4.24 -6.47
C LYS A 63 2.31 -5.74 -6.31
N ILE A 64 1.09 -6.27 -6.31
CA ILE A 64 0.84 -7.70 -6.25
C ILE A 64 -0.07 -8.16 -7.38
N ASN A 65 0.07 -9.42 -7.72
CA ASN A 65 -0.75 -10.17 -8.66
C ASN A 65 -1.52 -11.30 -7.93
N PRO A 66 -2.43 -12.03 -8.62
CA PRO A 66 -3.22 -13.07 -7.98
C PRO A 66 -2.44 -14.24 -7.34
N ASN A 67 -1.16 -14.41 -7.67
CA ASN A 67 -0.31 -15.44 -7.02
C ASN A 67 0.26 -14.98 -5.68
N GLU A 68 -0.01 -13.74 -5.29
CA GLU A 68 0.52 -13.12 -4.08
C GLU A 68 -0.60 -12.62 -3.17
N PHE A 69 -0.26 -12.33 -1.92
CA PHE A 69 -1.11 -11.60 -1.01
C PHE A 69 -0.31 -10.67 -0.11
N LEU A 70 -1.00 -9.73 0.49
CA LEU A 70 -0.44 -8.74 1.41
C LEU A 70 -0.94 -8.96 2.82
N LEU A 71 -0.05 -8.78 3.79
CA LEU A 71 -0.40 -8.44 5.15
C LEU A 71 -0.04 -6.97 5.36
N LEU A 72 -1.03 -6.16 5.66
CA LEU A 72 -0.95 -4.73 5.85
C LEU A 72 -1.10 -4.42 7.35
N SER A 73 -0.19 -3.64 7.91
CA SER A 73 -0.34 -3.11 9.26
C SER A 73 -1.36 -1.98 9.29
N ALA A 74 -2.01 -1.81 10.46
CA ALA A 74 -2.86 -0.64 10.70
C ALA A 74 -2.11 0.67 10.40
N GLY A 75 -2.79 1.63 9.78
CA GLY A 75 -2.17 2.90 9.36
C GLY A 75 -2.76 3.46 8.07
N ASN A 76 -2.24 4.61 7.64
CA ASN A 76 -2.65 5.26 6.41
C ASN A 76 -1.87 4.72 5.21
N CYS A 77 -2.59 4.33 4.17
CA CYS A 77 -1.98 3.92 2.91
C CYS A 77 -2.81 4.41 1.71
N LEU A 78 -2.17 4.49 0.55
CA LEU A 78 -2.86 4.66 -0.72
C LEU A 78 -2.98 3.30 -1.39
N MET A 79 -4.19 2.97 -1.85
CA MET A 79 -4.44 1.73 -2.58
C MET A 79 -4.92 2.04 -3.99
N SER A 80 -4.42 1.28 -4.95
CA SER A 80 -4.93 1.28 -6.32
C SER A 80 -5.29 -0.15 -6.73
N GLU A 81 -6.41 -0.27 -7.41
CA GLU A 81 -6.97 -1.54 -7.89
C GLU A 81 -7.21 -1.44 -9.38
N LYS A 82 -6.66 -2.38 -10.13
CA LYS A 82 -6.80 -2.43 -11.59
C LYS A 82 -7.47 -3.73 -12.00
N ILE A 83 -8.41 -3.60 -12.92
CA ILE A 83 -9.03 -4.72 -13.60
C ILE A 83 -8.03 -5.26 -14.63
N ALA A 84 -7.82 -6.58 -14.67
CA ALA A 84 -6.78 -7.21 -15.48
C ALA A 84 -7.08 -7.16 -17.00
N ALA A 85 -8.36 -7.13 -17.38
CA ALA A 85 -8.77 -7.11 -18.78
C ALA A 85 -10.12 -6.38 -18.95
N PRO A 86 -10.46 -5.88 -20.15
CA PRO A 86 -11.77 -5.33 -20.43
C PRO A 86 -12.88 -6.34 -20.13
N GLY A 87 -13.90 -5.94 -19.34
CA GLY A 87 -14.97 -6.81 -18.87
C GLY A 87 -14.60 -7.76 -17.72
N GLY A 88 -13.35 -7.72 -17.23
CA GLY A 88 -12.91 -8.41 -16.04
C GLY A 88 -13.38 -7.74 -14.75
N ARG A 89 -12.98 -8.29 -13.62
CA ARG A 89 -13.31 -7.78 -12.29
C ARG A 89 -12.05 -7.70 -11.43
N TYR A 90 -12.12 -6.87 -10.41
CA TYR A 90 -11.19 -6.93 -9.30
C TYR A 90 -11.85 -7.71 -8.17
N ARG A 91 -11.18 -8.74 -7.66
CA ARG A 91 -11.70 -9.59 -6.59
C ARG A 91 -10.63 -9.84 -5.54
N SER A 92 -11.00 -9.71 -4.28
CA SER A 92 -10.12 -10.04 -3.16
C SER A 92 -10.89 -10.60 -1.97
N MET A 93 -10.21 -11.41 -1.17
CA MET A 93 -10.66 -11.80 0.16
C MET A 93 -9.91 -10.94 1.17
N LEU A 94 -10.63 -10.23 2.01
CA LEU A 94 -10.11 -9.33 3.04
C LEU A 94 -10.33 -9.95 4.41
N PHE A 95 -9.25 -10.10 5.18
CA PHE A 95 -9.27 -10.72 6.49
C PHE A 95 -8.66 -9.73 7.50
N PHE A 96 -9.51 -9.09 8.29
CA PHE A 96 -9.12 -8.09 9.29
C PHE A 96 -8.88 -8.73 10.65
N CYS A 97 -7.86 -8.27 11.36
CA CYS A 97 -7.60 -8.64 12.75
C CYS A 97 -6.96 -7.48 13.52
N ASP A 98 -7.32 -7.31 14.78
CA ASP A 98 -6.74 -6.27 15.62
C ASP A 98 -5.36 -6.66 16.17
N ASN A 99 -4.60 -5.65 16.64
CA ASN A 99 -3.26 -5.86 17.20
C ASN A 99 -3.27 -6.74 18.44
N LYS A 100 -4.37 -6.75 19.20
CA LYS A 100 -4.49 -7.56 20.39
C LYS A 100 -4.49 -9.04 20.06
N LEU A 101 -5.21 -9.46 19.02
CA LEU A 101 -5.24 -10.86 18.57
C LEU A 101 -3.87 -11.32 18.08
N LEU A 102 -3.12 -10.45 17.38
CA LEU A 102 -1.73 -10.76 17.00
C LEU A 102 -0.83 -10.89 18.24
N SER A 103 -0.95 -9.96 19.19
CA SER A 103 -0.18 -10.03 20.44
C SER A 103 -0.50 -11.27 21.25
N ASP A 104 -1.78 -11.62 21.39
CA ASP A 104 -2.23 -12.83 22.09
C ASP A 104 -1.72 -14.11 21.41
N PHE A 105 -1.65 -14.12 20.06
CA PHE A 105 -1.03 -15.21 19.31
C PHE A 105 0.45 -15.36 19.65
N PHE A 106 1.24 -14.29 19.62
CA PHE A 106 2.68 -14.36 19.95
C PHE A 106 2.95 -14.72 21.41
N ILE A 107 2.06 -14.34 22.33
CA ILE A 107 2.16 -14.76 23.74
C ILE A 107 1.95 -16.28 23.87
N ARG A 108 0.98 -16.84 23.14
CA ARG A 108 0.69 -18.28 23.15
C ARG A 108 1.73 -19.13 22.40
N HIS A 109 2.41 -18.54 21.42
CA HIS A 109 3.41 -19.19 20.56
C HIS A 109 4.79 -18.51 20.65
N PRO A 110 5.45 -18.50 21.83
CA PRO A 110 6.70 -17.77 22.04
C PRO A 110 7.86 -18.25 21.15
N LYS A 111 7.86 -19.54 20.77
CA LYS A 111 8.87 -20.13 19.88
C LYS A 111 8.94 -19.47 18.50
N VAL A 112 7.85 -18.85 18.04
CA VAL A 112 7.84 -18.10 16.78
C VAL A 112 8.80 -16.91 16.82
N LEU A 113 9.16 -16.45 18.00
CA LEU A 113 9.98 -15.25 18.26
C LEU A 113 11.40 -15.55 18.74
N GLU A 114 11.73 -16.81 19.03
CA GLU A 114 13.07 -17.23 19.42
C GLU A 114 14.03 -17.06 18.22
N ASP A 115 15.27 -16.60 18.46
CA ASP A 115 16.34 -16.36 17.47
C ASP A 115 16.28 -15.06 16.64
N SER A 116 15.95 -13.92 17.24
CA SER A 116 16.07 -12.65 16.53
C SER A 116 17.26 -11.81 17.00
N THR A 117 18.36 -11.86 16.26
CA THR A 117 19.51 -10.95 16.39
C THR A 117 19.49 -9.81 15.34
N SER A 118 18.39 -9.60 14.63
CA SER A 118 18.36 -8.66 13.52
C SER A 118 17.76 -7.31 13.90
N ASN A 119 18.55 -6.29 13.65
CA ASN A 119 18.19 -4.86 13.64
C ASN A 119 17.19 -4.61 12.48
N ASN A 120 15.97 -5.15 12.57
CA ASN A 120 15.03 -5.19 11.46
C ASN A 120 14.20 -3.92 11.41
N LYS A 121 14.39 -3.19 10.31
CA LYS A 121 13.52 -2.12 9.86
C LYS A 121 12.09 -2.66 9.75
N GLU A 122 11.16 -2.01 10.41
CA GLU A 122 9.74 -2.37 10.37
C GLU A 122 9.19 -2.08 8.97
N ASP A 123 8.55 -3.08 8.38
CA ASP A 123 7.85 -2.92 7.11
C ASP A 123 6.35 -2.77 7.40
N PRO A 124 5.69 -1.72 6.90
CA PRO A 124 4.26 -1.49 7.11
C PRO A 124 3.37 -2.51 6.38
N PHE A 125 3.96 -3.32 5.52
CA PHE A 125 3.32 -4.46 4.87
C PHE A 125 4.32 -5.57 4.59
N LEU A 126 3.81 -6.78 4.44
CA LEU A 126 4.56 -7.96 4.01
C LEU A 126 3.88 -8.58 2.80
N VAL A 127 4.67 -8.97 1.82
CA VAL A 127 4.21 -9.69 0.61
C VAL A 127 4.54 -11.15 0.76
N PHE A 128 3.58 -12.02 0.44
CA PHE A 128 3.71 -13.48 0.48
C PHE A 128 3.26 -14.08 -0.85
N GLU A 129 3.93 -15.14 -1.27
CA GLU A 129 3.47 -15.99 -2.37
C GLU A 129 2.42 -16.99 -1.87
N LYS A 130 1.44 -17.30 -2.72
CA LYS A 130 0.44 -18.31 -2.44
C LYS A 130 0.95 -19.68 -2.91
N ASP A 131 0.99 -20.61 -2.00
CA ASP A 131 1.19 -22.02 -2.29
C ASP A 131 -0.13 -22.80 -2.21
N ALA A 132 -0.06 -24.12 -2.38
CA ALA A 132 -1.24 -24.97 -2.36
C ALA A 132 -2.03 -24.87 -1.05
N PHE A 133 -1.35 -24.75 0.11
CA PHE A 133 -2.02 -24.60 1.40
C PHE A 133 -2.83 -23.28 1.43
N LEU A 134 -2.20 -22.18 1.06
CA LEU A 134 -2.84 -20.85 1.07
C LEU A 134 -3.99 -20.75 0.07
N ILE A 135 -3.88 -21.39 -1.10
CA ILE A 135 -4.97 -21.47 -2.06
C ILE A 135 -6.17 -22.18 -1.45
N ASN A 136 -5.97 -23.39 -0.88
CA ASN A 136 -7.04 -24.15 -0.22
C ASN A 136 -7.62 -23.42 1.00
N PHE A 137 -6.77 -22.73 1.78
CA PHE A 137 -7.20 -21.89 2.89
C PHE A 137 -8.16 -20.79 2.42
N ILE A 138 -7.80 -20.05 1.37
CA ILE A 138 -8.63 -18.97 0.80
C ILE A 138 -9.95 -19.51 0.24
N GLU A 139 -9.91 -20.65 -0.45
CA GLU A 139 -11.11 -21.33 -0.96
C GLU A 139 -12.03 -21.72 0.19
N SER A 140 -11.46 -22.29 1.28
CA SER A 140 -12.23 -22.65 2.48
C SER A 140 -12.97 -21.44 3.09
N LEU A 141 -12.31 -20.27 3.15
CA LEU A 141 -12.95 -19.02 3.57
C LEU A 141 -14.12 -18.63 2.63
N GLY A 142 -13.93 -18.80 1.32
CA GLY A 142 -14.97 -18.55 0.32
C GLY A 142 -16.20 -19.42 0.52
N PHE A 143 -16.01 -20.73 0.75
CA PHE A 143 -17.11 -21.64 1.07
C PHE A 143 -17.83 -21.27 2.36
N MET A 144 -17.09 -20.90 3.41
CA MET A 144 -17.67 -20.46 4.68
C MET A 144 -18.50 -19.19 4.55
N LEU A 145 -18.07 -18.23 3.74
CA LEU A 145 -18.81 -16.97 3.48
C LEU A 145 -20.04 -17.18 2.57
N ALA A 146 -20.07 -18.27 1.81
CA ALA A 146 -21.21 -18.60 0.95
C ALA A 146 -22.38 -19.23 1.73
N THR A 147 -22.16 -19.65 3.00
CA THR A 147 -23.22 -20.21 3.85
C THR A 147 -24.22 -19.12 4.27
N SER A 148 -25.47 -19.51 4.50
CA SER A 148 -26.53 -18.59 4.93
C SER A 148 -26.37 -18.10 6.37
N GLN A 149 -25.53 -18.75 7.16
CA GLN A 149 -25.30 -18.38 8.56
C GLN A 149 -23.98 -17.61 8.71
N PRO A 150 -23.94 -16.54 9.50
CA PRO A 150 -22.72 -15.81 9.79
C PRO A 150 -21.73 -16.72 10.54
N LEU A 151 -20.44 -16.60 10.20
CA LEU A 151 -19.36 -17.29 10.90
C LEU A 151 -19.31 -16.86 12.37
N SER A 152 -19.20 -17.82 13.29
CA SER A 152 -18.98 -17.52 14.71
C SER A 152 -17.65 -16.79 14.90
N ALA A 153 -17.56 -15.96 15.93
CA ALA A 153 -16.32 -15.24 16.25
C ALA A 153 -15.18 -16.21 16.59
N GLU A 154 -15.49 -17.33 17.23
CA GLU A 154 -14.52 -18.37 17.57
C GLU A 154 -13.94 -19.04 16.32
N LEU A 155 -14.79 -19.39 15.35
CA LEU A 155 -14.32 -19.99 14.10
C LEU A 155 -13.45 -19.02 13.29
N GLN A 156 -13.80 -17.73 13.28
CA GLN A 156 -12.97 -16.71 12.64
C GLN A 156 -11.59 -16.58 13.32
N LYS A 157 -11.53 -16.67 14.66
CA LYS A 157 -10.25 -16.68 15.41
C LYS A 157 -9.41 -17.92 15.12
N VAL A 158 -10.05 -19.11 15.05
CA VAL A 158 -9.36 -20.36 14.67
C VAL A 158 -8.75 -20.23 13.27
N LYS A 159 -9.49 -19.64 12.32
CA LYS A 159 -8.95 -19.38 10.97
C LYS A 159 -7.78 -18.39 10.97
N LEU A 160 -7.80 -17.38 11.81
CA LEU A 160 -6.65 -16.50 11.99
C LEU A 160 -5.45 -17.25 12.56
N GLU A 161 -5.67 -18.10 13.56
CA GLU A 161 -4.61 -18.87 14.21
C GLU A 161 -3.98 -19.89 13.24
N GLU A 162 -4.79 -20.61 12.46
CA GLU A 162 -4.36 -21.50 11.38
C GLU A 162 -3.42 -20.78 10.40
N LEU A 163 -3.85 -19.59 9.91
CA LEU A 163 -3.05 -18.79 9.00
C LEU A 163 -1.73 -18.33 9.63
N LEU A 164 -1.78 -17.81 10.85
CA LEU A 164 -0.59 -17.29 11.55
C LEU A 164 0.41 -18.40 11.88
N LEU A 165 -0.05 -19.57 12.31
CA LEU A 165 0.81 -20.74 12.54
C LEU A 165 1.52 -21.14 11.26
N TYR A 166 0.76 -21.33 10.17
CA TYR A 166 1.33 -21.68 8.88
C TYR A 166 2.38 -20.66 8.41
N LEU A 167 2.05 -19.37 8.45
CA LEU A 167 2.97 -18.32 8.05
C LEU A 167 4.20 -18.24 8.96
N SER A 168 4.06 -18.54 10.24
CA SER A 168 5.17 -18.53 11.19
C SER A 168 6.16 -19.66 10.92
N GLU A 169 5.69 -20.82 10.49
CA GLU A 169 6.53 -21.96 10.09
C GLU A 169 7.19 -21.73 8.72
N ARG A 170 6.43 -21.20 7.75
CA ARG A 170 6.89 -21.03 6.37
C ARG A 170 7.75 -19.77 6.16
N TYR A 171 7.44 -18.69 6.89
CA TYR A 171 8.06 -17.36 6.72
C TYR A 171 8.44 -16.73 8.08
N PRO A 172 9.23 -17.43 8.93
CA PRO A 172 9.49 -16.98 10.31
C PRO A 172 10.05 -15.55 10.37
N ASP A 173 10.99 -15.20 9.49
CA ASP A 173 11.61 -13.88 9.48
C ASP A 173 10.65 -12.77 9.09
N LYS A 174 9.68 -13.04 8.20
CA LYS A 174 8.65 -12.07 7.85
C LYS A 174 7.68 -11.86 9.00
N ILE A 175 7.24 -12.93 9.68
CA ILE A 175 6.28 -12.83 10.78
C ILE A 175 6.90 -12.15 12.01
N LYS A 176 8.19 -12.34 12.27
CA LYS A 176 8.91 -11.61 13.35
C LYS A 176 8.85 -10.08 13.16
N ARG A 177 8.80 -9.58 11.92
CA ARG A 177 8.70 -8.13 11.62
C ARG A 177 7.34 -7.52 11.97
N LEU A 178 6.28 -8.31 12.09
CA LEU A 178 4.94 -7.81 12.48
C LEU A 178 4.87 -7.28 13.91
N ARG A 179 5.83 -7.62 14.76
CA ARG A 179 5.77 -7.35 16.20
C ARG A 179 5.87 -5.87 16.58
N HIS A 180 6.44 -5.01 15.74
CA HIS A 180 6.95 -3.72 16.19
C HIS A 180 6.22 -2.46 15.69
N SER A 181 5.02 -2.53 15.14
CA SER A 181 4.31 -1.35 14.61
C SER A 181 3.86 -0.31 15.66
N SER A 182 4.46 -0.30 16.86
CA SER A 182 4.11 0.62 17.95
C SER A 182 5.08 1.79 18.16
N TYR A 183 6.13 1.94 17.34
CA TYR A 183 7.05 3.06 17.47
C TYR A 183 6.54 4.28 16.68
N LYS A 184 6.38 5.42 17.36
CA LYS A 184 6.17 6.71 16.70
C LYS A 184 7.43 7.04 15.91
N ALA A 185 7.38 6.86 14.59
CA ALA A 185 8.42 7.37 13.71
C ALA A 185 8.56 8.90 13.93
N ASP A 186 9.79 9.41 13.90
CA ASP A 186 10.05 10.84 13.86
C ASP A 186 9.33 11.43 12.63
N ASP A 187 8.48 12.42 12.85
CA ASP A 187 7.68 13.06 11.80
C ASP A 187 8.54 13.57 10.64
N ASP A 188 9.75 14.07 10.89
CA ASP A 188 10.66 14.57 9.87
C ASP A 188 11.29 13.40 9.07
N LEU A 189 11.57 12.28 9.74
CA LEU A 189 12.04 11.05 9.10
C LEU A 189 10.93 10.48 8.21
N LEU A 190 9.68 10.46 8.69
CA LEU A 190 8.52 9.98 7.93
C LEU A 190 8.30 10.80 6.65
N ILE A 191 8.43 12.13 6.72
CA ILE A 191 8.38 13.02 5.54
C ILE A 191 9.48 12.65 4.53
N ARG A 192 10.74 12.47 5.00
CA ARG A 192 11.85 12.08 4.12
C ARG A 192 11.62 10.73 3.44
N GLN A 193 11.14 9.74 4.19
CA GLN A 193 10.82 8.42 3.66
C GLN A 193 9.68 8.49 2.63
N ALA A 194 8.59 9.23 2.93
CA ALA A 194 7.47 9.42 2.02
C ALA A 194 7.90 10.02 0.68
N ILE A 195 8.76 11.05 0.71
CA ILE A 195 9.28 11.69 -0.49
C ILE A 195 10.16 10.72 -1.29
N THR A 196 11.11 10.07 -0.65
CA THR A 196 12.07 9.18 -1.32
C THR A 196 11.38 8.00 -1.99
N ALA A 197 10.40 7.38 -1.30
CA ALA A 197 9.68 6.22 -1.83
C ALA A 197 8.70 6.56 -2.96
N ASN A 198 8.22 7.81 -3.01
CA ASN A 198 7.13 8.19 -3.92
C ASN A 198 7.54 9.19 -5.00
N ILE A 199 8.84 9.47 -5.17
CA ILE A 199 9.33 10.48 -6.10
C ILE A 199 9.01 10.17 -7.57
N TYR A 200 9.01 8.87 -7.92
CA TYR A 200 8.68 8.38 -9.26
C TYR A 200 7.19 8.03 -9.43
N ASN A 201 6.39 8.18 -8.37
CA ASN A 201 4.98 7.87 -8.40
C ASN A 201 4.14 9.14 -8.62
N SER A 202 2.95 8.97 -9.22
CA SER A 202 1.95 10.07 -9.40
C SER A 202 1.27 10.43 -8.08
N VAL A 203 2.04 10.73 -7.02
CA VAL A 203 1.50 11.06 -5.70
C VAL A 203 1.45 12.58 -5.54
N THR A 204 0.30 13.08 -5.08
CA THR A 204 0.07 14.50 -4.80
C THR A 204 0.61 14.89 -3.41
N VAL A 205 0.74 16.20 -3.16
CA VAL A 205 1.17 16.70 -1.84
C VAL A 205 0.16 16.37 -0.75
N GLU A 206 -1.13 16.35 -1.08
CA GLU A 206 -2.23 15.93 -0.19
C GLU A 206 -2.12 14.46 0.19
N GLU A 207 -1.78 13.61 -0.77
CA GLU A 207 -1.57 12.18 -0.53
C GLU A 207 -0.30 11.92 0.29
N LEU A 208 0.78 12.66 0.04
CA LEU A 208 1.99 12.59 0.87
C LEU A 208 1.72 13.03 2.31
N ALA A 209 0.95 14.10 2.51
CA ALA A 209 0.54 14.54 3.84
C ALA A 209 -0.28 13.45 4.55
N PHE A 210 -1.23 12.83 3.86
CA PHE A 210 -2.03 11.73 4.37
C PHE A 210 -1.16 10.51 4.76
N LEU A 211 -0.21 10.11 3.91
CA LEU A 211 0.73 9.02 4.21
C LEU A 211 1.58 9.30 5.46
N CYS A 212 1.88 10.57 5.72
CA CYS A 212 2.61 11.00 6.91
C CYS A 212 1.71 11.22 8.13
N HIS A 213 0.43 10.85 8.10
CA HIS A 213 -0.55 11.10 9.18
C HIS A 213 -0.65 12.58 9.58
N MET A 214 -0.48 13.49 8.62
CA MET A 214 -0.46 14.94 8.84
C MET A 214 -1.57 15.64 8.08
N SER A 215 -2.06 16.77 8.64
CA SER A 215 -2.83 17.71 7.84
C SER A 215 -1.94 18.30 6.75
N LEU A 216 -2.54 18.71 5.62
CA LEU A 216 -1.81 19.33 4.51
C LEU A 216 -1.00 20.57 4.97
N SER A 217 -1.56 21.38 5.85
CA SER A 217 -0.90 22.57 6.39
C SER A 217 0.32 22.21 7.26
N THR A 218 0.19 21.20 8.11
CA THR A 218 1.29 20.69 8.94
C THR A 218 2.40 20.12 8.07
N PHE A 219 2.04 19.30 7.07
CA PHE A 219 3.00 18.73 6.13
C PHE A 219 3.76 19.81 5.36
N LYS A 220 3.07 20.79 4.76
CA LYS A 220 3.70 21.89 4.03
C LYS A 220 4.67 22.69 4.90
N ARG A 221 4.28 23.01 6.13
CA ARG A 221 5.12 23.74 7.09
C ARG A 221 6.37 22.97 7.47
N ARG A 222 6.24 21.69 7.82
CA ARG A 222 7.39 20.82 8.19
C ARG A 222 8.29 20.55 7.00
N PHE A 223 7.71 20.29 5.84
CA PHE A 223 8.46 20.09 4.60
C PHE A 223 9.33 21.31 4.27
N ALA A 224 8.75 22.53 4.33
CA ALA A 224 9.49 23.76 4.10
C ALA A 224 10.63 23.97 5.12
N LYS A 225 10.45 23.53 6.38
CA LYS A 225 11.52 23.56 7.38
C LYS A 225 12.67 22.60 7.02
N ILE A 226 12.37 21.41 6.47
CA ILE A 226 13.37 20.39 6.10
C ILE A 226 14.12 20.76 4.82
N TYR A 227 13.39 21.22 3.80
CA TYR A 227 13.92 21.40 2.43
C TYR A 227 14.07 22.86 2.00
N SER A 228 13.64 23.84 2.82
CA SER A 228 13.68 25.29 2.54
C SER A 228 12.92 25.73 1.29
N ILE A 229 11.98 24.91 0.81
CA ILE A 229 11.20 25.09 -0.41
C ILE A 229 9.82 24.46 -0.26
N SER A 230 8.81 24.92 -1.02
CA SER A 230 7.49 24.29 -0.96
C SER A 230 7.47 22.87 -1.57
N PRO A 231 6.63 21.95 -1.06
CA PRO A 231 6.56 20.57 -1.57
C PRO A 231 6.28 20.50 -3.07
N ASN A 232 5.32 21.27 -3.57
CA ASN A 232 4.97 21.28 -5.00
C ASN A 232 6.16 21.68 -5.88
N LYS A 233 6.85 22.77 -5.51
CA LYS A 233 8.00 23.27 -6.28
C LYS A 233 9.12 22.23 -6.26
N TRP A 234 9.40 21.67 -5.09
CA TRP A 234 10.44 20.63 -4.93
C TRP A 234 10.15 19.38 -5.78
N LEU A 235 8.89 18.89 -5.77
CA LEU A 235 8.49 17.72 -6.57
C LEU A 235 8.64 17.98 -8.08
N ILE A 236 8.21 19.19 -8.55
CA ILE A 236 8.36 19.56 -9.96
C ILE A 236 9.85 19.59 -10.33
N GLU A 237 10.68 20.31 -9.58
CA GLU A 237 12.11 20.42 -9.86
C GLU A 237 12.78 19.05 -9.89
N ARG A 238 12.45 18.17 -8.93
CA ARG A 238 13.04 16.84 -8.85
C ARG A 238 12.62 15.92 -9.99
N ARG A 239 11.32 15.92 -10.35
CA ARG A 239 10.81 15.18 -11.51
C ARG A 239 11.46 15.66 -12.82
N MET A 240 11.67 16.95 -12.96
CA MET A 240 12.35 17.51 -14.13
C MET A 240 13.84 17.14 -14.19
N GLN A 241 14.53 17.06 -13.04
CA GLN A 241 15.90 16.55 -12.99
C GLN A 241 15.98 15.10 -13.47
N ILE A 242 15.06 14.26 -13.03
CA ILE A 242 14.97 12.86 -13.47
C ILE A 242 14.67 12.79 -14.98
N ALA A 243 13.70 13.57 -15.46
CA ALA A 243 13.40 13.67 -16.88
C ALA A 243 14.63 14.06 -17.72
N ALA A 244 15.35 15.08 -17.27
CA ALA A 244 16.56 15.55 -17.96
C ALA A 244 17.65 14.48 -18.04
N GLN A 245 17.85 13.70 -16.98
CA GLN A 245 18.78 12.58 -16.99
C GLN A 245 18.38 11.51 -18.01
N LEU A 246 17.11 11.07 -18.00
CA LEU A 246 16.62 10.04 -18.93
C LEU A 246 16.64 10.51 -20.39
N LEU A 247 16.31 11.78 -20.65
CA LEU A 247 16.37 12.37 -22.00
C LEU A 247 17.82 12.46 -22.53
N LYS A 248 18.77 12.79 -21.65
CA LYS A 248 20.18 12.91 -22.02
C LYS A 248 20.81 11.58 -22.47
N HIS A 249 20.42 10.47 -21.86
CA HIS A 249 20.89 9.14 -22.22
C HIS A 249 20.22 8.59 -23.49
N GLY A 250 19.25 9.30 -24.07
CA GLY A 250 18.57 8.87 -25.29
C GLY A 250 17.65 7.65 -25.14
N GLU A 251 17.43 7.20 -23.91
CA GLU A 251 16.71 5.97 -23.60
C GLU A 251 15.19 6.12 -23.77
N CYS A 252 14.65 7.36 -23.68
CA CYS A 252 13.22 7.62 -23.68
C CYS A 252 12.87 8.90 -24.45
N LYS A 253 11.61 8.97 -24.93
CA LYS A 253 11.04 10.20 -25.50
C LYS A 253 10.18 10.90 -24.43
N ALA A 254 9.98 12.20 -24.58
CA ALA A 254 9.10 12.98 -23.71
C ALA A 254 7.67 12.41 -23.64
N SER A 255 7.18 11.79 -24.75
CA SER A 255 5.89 11.12 -24.83
C SER A 255 5.77 9.87 -23.95
N ASP A 256 6.88 9.27 -23.56
CA ASP A 256 6.92 8.05 -22.77
C ASP A 256 7.08 8.39 -21.28
N LEU A 257 7.82 9.47 -21.00
CA LEU A 257 8.19 9.88 -19.65
C LEU A 257 7.09 10.60 -18.87
N TYR A 258 6.18 11.32 -19.51
CA TYR A 258 5.25 12.18 -18.78
C TYR A 258 4.33 11.42 -17.82
N LEU A 259 3.85 10.24 -18.25
CA LEU A 259 3.01 9.38 -17.40
C LEU A 259 3.80 8.79 -16.22
N GLU A 260 5.03 8.33 -16.50
CA GLU A 260 5.89 7.76 -15.45
C GLU A 260 6.27 8.77 -14.38
N LEU A 261 6.39 10.05 -14.76
CA LEU A 261 6.70 11.14 -13.85
C LEU A 261 5.45 11.81 -13.24
N GLY A 262 4.27 11.20 -13.42
CA GLY A 262 3.05 11.61 -12.76
C GLY A 262 2.36 12.83 -13.36
N TYR A 263 2.53 13.08 -14.64
CA TYR A 263 1.78 14.10 -15.37
C TYR A 263 0.57 13.49 -16.08
N GLU A 264 -0.56 14.16 -15.99
CA GLU A 264 -1.80 13.71 -16.65
C GLU A 264 -1.74 13.84 -18.18
N ASN A 265 -0.96 14.81 -18.67
CA ASN A 265 -0.82 15.05 -20.10
C ASN A 265 0.58 15.59 -20.45
N LEU A 266 0.96 15.34 -21.71
CA LEU A 266 2.26 15.74 -22.26
C LEU A 266 2.48 17.27 -22.25
N SER A 267 1.42 18.05 -22.46
CA SER A 267 1.52 19.53 -22.49
C SER A 267 1.95 20.11 -21.16
N SER A 268 1.36 19.64 -20.05
CA SER A 268 1.74 20.04 -18.69
C SER A 268 3.17 19.66 -18.35
N PHE A 269 3.61 18.46 -18.80
CA PHE A 269 5.00 18.03 -18.66
C PHE A 269 5.97 18.95 -19.42
N ILE A 270 5.71 19.22 -20.70
CA ILE A 270 6.55 20.12 -21.52
C ILE A 270 6.64 21.51 -20.92
N GLN A 271 5.53 22.05 -20.42
CA GLN A 271 5.48 23.35 -19.76
C GLN A 271 6.34 23.38 -18.50
N SER A 272 6.21 22.38 -17.64
CA SER A 272 7.02 22.23 -16.41
C SER A 272 8.51 22.09 -16.74
N PHE A 273 8.85 21.31 -17.75
CA PHE A 273 10.24 21.11 -18.18
C PHE A 273 10.84 22.42 -18.70
N LYS A 274 10.10 23.14 -19.55
CA LYS A 274 10.52 24.45 -20.07
C LYS A 274 10.66 25.49 -18.95
N GLN A 275 9.81 25.45 -17.93
CA GLN A 275 9.90 26.34 -16.78
C GLN A 275 11.18 26.10 -15.97
N VAL A 276 11.65 24.86 -15.85
CA VAL A 276 12.85 24.51 -15.07
C VAL A 276 14.13 24.67 -15.89
N TYR A 277 14.12 24.26 -17.16
CA TYR A 277 15.33 24.20 -18.01
C TYR A 277 15.40 25.30 -19.09
N GLY A 278 14.35 26.11 -19.27
CA GLY A 278 14.29 27.17 -20.29
C GLY A 278 14.02 26.68 -21.71
N VAL A 279 14.14 25.39 -21.98
CA VAL A 279 13.97 24.74 -23.29
C VAL A 279 12.98 23.58 -23.22
N THR A 280 12.43 23.18 -24.36
CA THR A 280 11.54 22.01 -24.39
C THR A 280 12.33 20.71 -24.22
N PRO A 281 11.72 19.59 -23.77
CA PRO A 281 12.38 18.29 -23.66
C PRO A 281 13.07 17.85 -24.96
N LYS A 282 12.41 18.08 -26.11
CA LYS A 282 12.99 17.76 -27.42
C LYS A 282 14.22 18.59 -27.76
N GLN A 283 14.19 19.91 -27.47
CA GLN A 283 15.35 20.78 -27.65
C GLN A 283 16.50 20.38 -26.73
N TYR A 284 16.19 20.05 -25.47
CA TYR A 284 17.17 19.58 -24.50
C TYR A 284 17.85 18.30 -24.96
N GLN A 285 17.08 17.33 -25.48
CA GLN A 285 17.62 16.05 -25.99
C GLN A 285 18.52 16.23 -27.23
N LEU A 286 18.21 17.22 -28.10
CA LEU A 286 19.00 17.49 -29.29
C LEU A 286 20.29 18.29 -28.98
N SER A 287 20.38 18.94 -27.85
CA SER A 287 21.52 19.79 -27.44
C SER A 287 22.54 19.05 -26.56
N ASN A 288 22.26 17.85 -26.14
CA ASN A 288 23.08 16.99 -25.29
C ASN A 288 23.28 15.60 -25.88
#